data_3e1901629aa752f3ce499fba443f685e
#
_entry.id   3e1901629aa752f3ce499fba443f685e
#
_cell.length_a   1.000
_cell.length_b   1.000
_cell.length_c   1.000
_cell.angle_alpha   90.00
_cell.angle_beta   90.00
_cell.angle_gamma   90.00
#
_symmetry.space_group_name_H-M   'P 1'
#
loop_
_entity.id
_entity.type
_entity.pdbx_description
1 polymer ?
#
loop_
_entity_poly.entity_id
_entity_poly.type
_entity_poly.pdbx_seq_one_letter_code
_entity_poly.pdbx_strand_id
1 'polypeptide(L)'
;MLCVSALLAGSAAPAIKNMAVIASAGSKLQDVPLAELAKLCKGAQKTWADGRNFTLVMKDPESPDMHVAVQKLFGMPGGEVKSAIAKLNEARTVVRVVESDEDLLRTVEATPGAVGVLDVYAINSAVKVLRVDGKLPFDVGYALKGN
;
A
#
# COMPACT_ATOMS: atom_id res chain seq x y z
N MET A 1 -6.34 8.80 51.56
CA MET A 1 -6.58 8.64 50.92
C MET A 1 -6.11 8.54 49.75
N LEU A 2 -6.05 8.33 49.00
CA LEU A 2 -5.56 8.19 48.03
C LEU A 2 -5.93 7.94 46.80
N CYS A 3 -5.93 8.36 46.03
CA CYS A 3 -6.39 8.23 44.97
C CYS A 3 -5.73 7.68 44.02
N VAL A 4 -5.84 7.20 43.42
CA VAL A 4 -5.23 6.62 42.58
C VAL A 4 -5.52 6.75 41.32
N SER A 5 -5.28 7.46 40.68
CA SER A 5 -5.53 7.60 39.53
C SER A 5 -5.04 6.71 38.59
N ALA A 6 -5.58 6.13 38.17
CA ALA A 6 -5.22 5.24 37.35
C ALA A 6 -5.12 5.63 36.06
N LEU A 7 -4.50 6.06 35.64
CA LEU A 7 -4.40 6.42 34.61
C LEU A 7 -4.15 5.60 33.59
N LEU A 8 -4.58 5.47 32.85
CA LEU A 8 -4.55 4.76 31.90
C LEU A 8 -4.02 5.12 30.85
N ALA A 9 -3.29 5.28 30.69
CA ALA A 9 -2.65 5.43 29.70
C ALA A 9 -3.16 4.88 28.63
N GLY A 10 -3.68 5.20 28.06
CA GLY A 10 -4.22 4.70 27.12
C GLY A 10 -3.39 4.23 26.08
N SER A 11 -2.76 3.42 26.13
CA SER A 11 -2.15 2.97 25.08
C SER A 11 -3.16 2.52 24.21
N ALA A 12 -3.58 3.20 23.41
CA ALA A 12 -4.47 2.77 22.46
C ALA A 12 -3.87 1.64 21.73
N ALA A 13 -4.50 0.59 21.67
CA ALA A 13 -4.14 -0.46 20.76
C ALA A 13 -4.02 0.17 19.40
N PRO A 14 -3.04 -0.15 18.61
CA PRO A 14 -2.96 0.36 17.26
C PRO A 14 -4.26 0.05 16.54
N ALA A 15 -4.83 1.04 15.93
CA ALA A 15 -6.06 0.84 15.18
C ALA A 15 -5.80 -0.20 14.09
N ILE A 16 -6.75 -1.07 13.88
CA ILE A 16 -6.68 -2.00 12.77
C ILE A 16 -6.82 -1.17 11.51
N LYS A 17 -5.84 -1.22 10.64
CA LYS A 17 -5.89 -0.49 9.39
C LYS A 17 -6.02 -1.46 8.24
N ASN A 18 -7.01 -1.23 7.42
CA ASN A 18 -7.15 -1.96 6.17
C ASN A 18 -6.59 -1.09 5.07
N MET A 19 -5.58 -1.60 4.39
CA MET A 19 -4.97 -0.89 3.28
C MET A 19 -5.67 -1.30 2.00
N ALA A 20 -6.06 -0.33 1.21
CA ALA A 20 -6.62 -0.60 -0.10
C ALA A 20 -5.52 -0.57 -1.15
N VAL A 21 -5.66 -1.42 -2.17
CA VAL A 21 -4.87 -1.34 -3.38
C VAL A 21 -5.76 -0.67 -4.41
N ILE A 22 -5.29 0.43 -4.98
CA ILE A 22 -6.10 1.23 -5.89
C ILE A 22 -5.43 1.37 -7.24
N ALA A 23 -6.24 1.60 -8.26
CA ALA A 23 -5.80 1.93 -9.60
C ALA A 23 -6.67 3.06 -10.12
N SER A 24 -6.30 3.67 -11.25
CA SER A 24 -7.15 4.70 -11.84
C SER A 24 -8.51 4.09 -12.21
N ALA A 25 -9.55 4.90 -12.21
CA ALA A 25 -10.89 4.42 -12.51
C ALA A 25 -10.99 3.75 -13.88
N GLY A 26 -10.18 4.17 -14.84
CA GLY A 26 -10.16 3.59 -16.18
C GLY A 26 -9.24 2.39 -16.35
N SER A 27 -8.58 1.95 -15.30
CA SER A 27 -7.68 0.80 -15.39
C SER A 27 -8.45 -0.49 -15.64
N LYS A 28 -7.83 -1.40 -16.37
CA LYS A 28 -8.41 -2.73 -16.61
C LYS A 28 -8.14 -3.70 -15.48
N LEU A 29 -7.29 -3.33 -14.54
CA LEU A 29 -7.03 -4.18 -13.38
C LEU A 29 -8.27 -4.30 -12.51
N GLN A 30 -8.53 -5.45 -11.98
CA GLN A 30 -9.66 -5.70 -11.09
C GLN A 30 -9.29 -6.54 -9.89
N ASP A 31 -8.49 -7.56 -10.08
CA ASP A 31 -8.09 -8.48 -9.02
C ASP A 31 -6.60 -8.76 -9.17
N VAL A 32 -5.87 -8.67 -8.09
CA VAL A 32 -4.42 -8.88 -8.10
C VAL A 32 -4.09 -9.87 -6.99
N PRO A 33 -3.44 -11.00 -7.31
CA PRO A 33 -2.96 -11.88 -6.26
C PRO A 33 -1.91 -11.17 -5.41
N LEU A 34 -1.98 -11.34 -4.10
CA LEU A 34 -0.99 -10.72 -3.21
C LEU A 34 0.43 -11.16 -3.57
N ALA A 35 0.61 -12.43 -3.92
CA ALA A 35 1.92 -12.96 -4.28
C ALA A 35 2.49 -12.27 -5.53
N GLU A 36 1.65 -11.98 -6.52
CA GLU A 36 2.07 -11.25 -7.71
C GLU A 36 2.45 -9.82 -7.37
N LEU A 37 1.61 -9.16 -6.58
CA LEU A 37 1.89 -7.78 -6.18
C LEU A 37 3.20 -7.70 -5.40
N ALA A 38 3.47 -8.66 -4.52
CA ALA A 38 4.72 -8.71 -3.78
C ALA A 38 5.93 -8.93 -4.72
N LYS A 39 5.80 -9.77 -5.73
CA LYS A 39 6.86 -9.97 -6.71
C LYS A 39 7.16 -8.69 -7.49
N LEU A 40 6.12 -7.98 -7.87
CA LEU A 40 6.26 -6.70 -8.57
C LEU A 40 6.96 -5.68 -7.68
N CYS A 41 6.56 -5.59 -6.42
CA CYS A 41 7.16 -4.66 -5.47
C CYS A 41 8.62 -4.97 -5.17
N LYS A 42 9.00 -6.24 -5.19
CA LYS A 42 10.37 -6.65 -4.92
C LYS A 42 11.26 -6.68 -6.15
N GLY A 43 10.69 -6.43 -7.33
CA GLY A 43 11.47 -6.47 -8.56
C GLY A 43 11.68 -7.87 -9.13
N ALA A 44 11.07 -8.90 -8.53
CA ALA A 44 11.16 -10.25 -9.08
C ALA A 44 10.32 -10.41 -10.35
N GLN A 45 9.30 -9.57 -10.49
CA GLN A 45 8.51 -9.45 -11.70
C GLN A 45 8.51 -7.97 -12.08
N LYS A 46 8.67 -7.65 -13.35
CA LYS A 46 8.86 -6.25 -13.76
C LYS A 46 7.64 -5.63 -14.43
N THR A 47 6.77 -6.44 -14.96
CA THR A 47 5.59 -5.95 -15.67
C THR A 47 4.37 -6.75 -15.25
N TRP A 48 3.20 -6.18 -15.49
CA TRP A 48 1.95 -6.91 -15.42
C TRP A 48 1.92 -8.00 -16.49
N ALA A 49 1.00 -8.93 -16.35
CA ALA A 49 0.87 -10.04 -17.30
C ALA A 49 0.66 -9.57 -18.74
N ASP A 50 0.04 -8.40 -18.94
CA ASP A 50 -0.19 -7.84 -20.29
C ASP A 50 1.03 -7.08 -20.82
N GLY A 51 2.14 -7.09 -20.12
CA GLY A 51 3.39 -6.43 -20.56
C GLY A 51 3.51 -4.98 -20.16
N ARG A 52 2.50 -4.39 -19.53
CA ARG A 52 2.61 -2.99 -19.10
C ARG A 52 3.52 -2.85 -17.90
N ASN A 53 4.20 -1.73 -17.82
CA ASN A 53 5.09 -1.46 -16.71
C ASN A 53 4.30 -1.32 -15.40
N PHE A 54 4.86 -1.86 -14.34
CA PHE A 54 4.33 -1.73 -13.00
C PHE A 54 4.93 -0.51 -12.32
N THR A 55 4.11 0.26 -11.63
CA THR A 55 4.55 1.30 -10.71
C THR A 55 3.70 1.23 -9.45
N LEU A 56 4.37 1.18 -8.31
CA LEU A 56 3.70 1.26 -7.02
C LEU A 56 3.83 2.69 -6.50
N VAL A 57 2.73 3.26 -6.05
CA VAL A 57 2.74 4.58 -5.41
C VAL A 57 2.42 4.38 -3.94
N MET A 58 3.27 4.91 -3.08
CA MET A 58 3.11 4.76 -1.64
C MET A 58 3.65 5.98 -0.91
N LYS A 59 3.26 6.16 0.33
CA LYS A 59 3.88 7.17 1.18
C LYS A 59 5.16 6.61 1.78
N ASP A 60 5.83 7.39 2.63
CA ASP A 60 7.10 7.02 3.23
C ASP A 60 7.03 5.62 3.84
N PRO A 61 7.89 4.69 3.42
CA PRO A 61 7.90 3.33 3.96
C PRO A 61 8.12 3.26 5.47
N GLU A 62 8.72 4.26 6.06
CA GLU A 62 8.93 4.30 7.51
C GLU A 62 7.76 4.88 8.26
N SER A 63 6.76 5.43 7.58
CA SER A 63 5.61 6.00 8.26
C SER A 63 4.71 4.90 8.82
N PRO A 64 4.05 5.15 9.95
CA PRO A 64 3.09 4.19 10.48
C PRO A 64 1.98 3.82 9.50
N ASP A 65 1.61 4.76 8.64
CA ASP A 65 0.56 4.54 7.65
C ASP A 65 0.91 3.43 6.65
N MET A 66 2.19 3.20 6.41
CA MET A 66 2.64 2.21 5.43
C MET A 66 3.05 0.88 6.06
N HIS A 67 2.88 0.73 7.37
CA HIS A 67 3.37 -0.46 8.08
C HIS A 67 2.83 -1.78 7.49
N VAL A 68 1.53 -1.84 7.25
CA VAL A 68 0.91 -3.06 6.69
C VAL A 68 1.44 -3.34 5.29
N ALA A 69 1.52 -2.31 4.44
CA ALA A 69 2.03 -2.47 3.08
C ALA A 69 3.48 -2.93 3.09
N VAL A 70 4.29 -2.35 3.94
CA VAL A 70 5.71 -2.72 4.05
C VAL A 70 5.86 -4.17 4.46
N GLN A 71 5.10 -4.61 5.47
CA GLN A 71 5.16 -5.99 5.90
C GLN A 71 4.67 -6.97 4.84
N LYS A 72 3.54 -6.68 4.23
CA LYS A 72 2.89 -7.64 3.34
C LYS A 72 3.48 -7.67 1.94
N LEU A 73 3.96 -6.53 1.45
CA LEU A 73 4.45 -6.43 0.09
C LEU A 73 5.96 -6.52 0.00
N PHE A 74 6.68 -6.01 0.97
CA PHE A 74 8.14 -6.05 0.95
C PHE A 74 8.74 -7.07 1.92
N GLY A 75 8.05 -7.37 3.01
CA GLY A 75 8.52 -8.36 3.96
C GLY A 75 9.79 -7.97 4.71
N MET A 76 10.06 -6.69 4.84
CA MET A 76 11.26 -6.17 5.51
C MET A 76 10.93 -4.86 6.21
N PRO A 77 11.77 -4.40 7.16
CA PRO A 77 11.53 -3.12 7.83
C PRO A 77 11.56 -1.93 6.88
N GLY A 78 10.86 -0.86 7.24
CA GLY A 78 10.74 0.33 6.38
C GLY A 78 12.07 0.94 5.96
N GLY A 79 13.08 0.96 6.83
CA GLY A 79 14.39 1.47 6.46
C GLY A 79 15.06 0.65 5.38
N GLU A 80 14.89 -0.67 5.43
CA GLU A 80 15.43 -1.54 4.38
C GLU A 80 14.62 -1.40 3.08
N VAL A 81 13.34 -1.13 3.19
CA VAL A 81 12.50 -0.87 2.01
C VAL A 81 13.02 0.35 1.26
N LYS A 82 13.42 1.41 1.95
CA LYS A 82 13.99 2.58 1.29
C LYS A 82 15.20 2.24 0.44
N SER A 83 16.09 1.42 0.97
CA SER A 83 17.26 0.98 0.22
C SER A 83 16.89 0.11 -0.98
N ALA A 84 15.90 -0.76 -0.80
CA ALA A 84 15.41 -1.62 -1.88
C ALA A 84 14.77 -0.77 -2.99
N ILE A 85 14.01 0.24 -2.63
CA ILE A 85 13.38 1.15 -3.59
C ILE A 85 14.45 1.86 -4.41
N ALA A 86 15.52 2.35 -3.78
CA ALA A 86 16.59 3.01 -4.50
C ALA A 86 17.17 2.11 -5.59
N LYS A 87 17.36 0.83 -5.27
CA LYS A 87 17.84 -0.13 -6.26
C LYS A 87 16.84 -0.39 -7.35
N LEU A 88 15.58 -0.59 -7.00
CA LEU A 88 14.53 -0.86 -7.98
C LEU A 88 14.41 0.28 -8.98
N ASN A 89 14.62 1.50 -8.52
CA ASN A 89 14.42 2.69 -9.33
C ASN A 89 15.63 3.08 -10.18
N GLU A 90 16.70 2.29 -10.19
CA GLU A 90 17.91 2.65 -10.96
C GLU A 90 17.66 2.75 -12.45
N ALA A 91 16.87 1.87 -13.01
CA ALA A 91 16.61 1.86 -14.45
C ALA A 91 15.36 2.68 -14.81
N ARG A 92 14.35 2.67 -13.97
CA ARG A 92 13.13 3.44 -14.15
C ARG A 92 12.39 3.49 -12.81
N THR A 93 11.44 4.39 -12.68
CA THR A 93 10.68 4.50 -11.44
C THR A 93 9.72 3.31 -11.32
N VAL A 94 10.02 2.40 -10.42
CA VAL A 94 9.16 1.26 -10.08
C VAL A 94 8.31 1.59 -8.87
N VAL A 95 8.90 2.23 -7.84
CA VAL A 95 8.17 2.64 -6.65
C VAL A 95 8.29 4.15 -6.53
N ARG A 96 7.16 4.81 -6.48
CA ARG A 96 7.11 6.26 -6.33
C ARG A 96 6.62 6.59 -4.92
N VAL A 97 7.46 7.28 -4.17
CA VAL A 97 7.12 7.70 -2.81
C VAL A 97 6.57 9.12 -2.85
N VAL A 98 5.42 9.32 -2.28
CA VAL A 98 4.76 10.63 -2.23
C VAL A 98 4.53 11.05 -0.79
N GLU A 99 4.17 12.31 -0.58
CA GLU A 99 4.12 12.86 0.77
C GLU A 99 2.73 12.84 1.41
N SER A 100 1.68 12.69 0.64
CA SER A 100 0.32 12.77 1.17
C SER A 100 -0.61 11.81 0.44
N ASP A 101 -1.75 11.54 1.04
CA ASP A 101 -2.80 10.75 0.39
C ASP A 101 -3.29 11.44 -0.88
N GLU A 102 -3.40 12.76 -0.87
CA GLU A 102 -3.81 13.50 -2.06
C GLU A 102 -2.84 13.31 -3.20
N ASP A 103 -1.54 13.40 -2.92
CA ASP A 103 -0.52 13.18 -3.94
C ASP A 103 -0.54 11.75 -4.45
N LEU A 104 -0.79 10.80 -3.56
CA LEU A 104 -0.88 9.40 -3.92
C LEU A 104 -2.04 9.18 -4.89
N LEU A 105 -3.22 9.68 -4.56
CA LEU A 105 -4.39 9.55 -5.40
C LEU A 105 -4.19 10.19 -6.77
N ARG A 106 -3.61 11.38 -6.78
CA ARG A 106 -3.35 12.12 -8.02
C ARG A 106 -2.34 11.39 -8.90
N THR A 107 -1.31 10.84 -8.28
CA THR A 107 -0.26 10.13 -9.02
C THR A 107 -0.81 8.83 -9.62
N VAL A 108 -1.61 8.09 -8.87
CA VAL A 108 -2.23 6.85 -9.38
C VAL A 108 -3.15 7.18 -10.55
N GLU A 109 -3.97 8.21 -10.41
CA GLU A 109 -4.89 8.61 -11.46
C GLU A 109 -4.15 8.98 -12.75
N ALA A 110 -3.02 9.63 -12.64
CA ALA A 110 -2.28 10.15 -13.79
C ALA A 110 -1.29 9.16 -14.40
N THR A 111 -1.01 8.04 -13.77
CA THR A 111 0.02 7.11 -14.22
C THR A 111 -0.58 5.80 -14.69
N PRO A 112 -0.63 5.54 -16.01
CA PRO A 112 -1.16 4.27 -16.50
C PRO A 112 -0.39 3.07 -15.94
N GLY A 113 -1.11 2.05 -15.53
CA GLY A 113 -0.49 0.84 -14.97
C GLY A 113 -0.06 0.95 -13.52
N ALA A 114 -0.19 2.13 -12.90
CA ALA A 114 0.18 2.31 -11.52
C ALA A 114 -0.89 1.77 -10.57
N VAL A 115 -0.43 1.26 -9.44
CA VAL A 115 -1.30 0.97 -8.31
C VAL A 115 -0.79 1.74 -7.11
N GLY A 116 -1.69 2.10 -6.22
CA GLY A 116 -1.33 2.74 -4.96
C GLY A 116 -1.80 1.90 -3.80
N VAL A 117 -1.16 2.09 -2.65
CA VAL A 117 -1.60 1.48 -1.40
C VAL A 117 -1.81 2.59 -0.39
N LEU A 118 -2.99 2.63 0.21
CA LEU A 118 -3.30 3.65 1.19
C LEU A 118 -4.44 3.17 2.08
N ASP A 119 -4.67 3.91 3.16
CA ASP A 119 -5.77 3.63 4.06
C ASP A 119 -7.09 3.63 3.29
N VAL A 120 -7.90 2.62 3.49
CA VAL A 120 -9.18 2.47 2.80
C VAL A 120 -10.08 3.69 2.98
N TYR A 121 -9.95 4.42 4.08
CA TYR A 121 -10.78 5.60 4.34
C TYR A 121 -10.30 6.85 3.62
N ALA A 122 -9.15 6.81 2.95
CA ALA A 122 -8.61 7.96 2.22
C ALA A 122 -8.96 7.96 0.74
N ILE A 123 -9.73 7.00 0.26
CA ILE A 123 -10.04 6.82 -1.16
C ILE A 123 -11.03 7.88 -1.64
N ASN A 124 -10.87 8.29 -2.89
CA ASN A 124 -11.83 9.20 -3.55
C ASN A 124 -12.42 8.53 -4.81
N SER A 125 -13.27 9.26 -5.52
CA SER A 125 -13.98 8.72 -6.67
C SER A 125 -13.15 8.64 -7.96
N ALA A 126 -11.95 9.19 -7.98
CA ALA A 126 -11.09 9.17 -9.17
C ALA A 126 -10.36 7.83 -9.34
N VAL A 127 -10.38 7.00 -8.34
CA VAL A 127 -9.69 5.71 -8.34
C VAL A 127 -10.68 4.60 -8.01
N LYS A 128 -10.29 3.39 -8.34
CA LYS A 128 -11.06 2.21 -7.96
C LYS A 128 -10.25 1.32 -7.07
N VAL A 129 -10.94 0.58 -6.20
CA VAL A 129 -10.32 -0.38 -5.30
C VAL A 129 -10.22 -1.72 -6.02
N LEU A 130 -9.03 -2.29 -6.01
CA LEU A 130 -8.81 -3.60 -6.58
C LEU A 130 -9.10 -4.67 -5.53
N ARG A 131 -9.49 -5.85 -6.01
CA ARG A 131 -9.55 -7.02 -5.13
C ARG A 131 -8.14 -7.56 -4.97
N VAL A 132 -7.83 -8.04 -3.80
CA VAL A 132 -6.56 -8.72 -3.53
C VAL A 132 -6.93 -10.15 -3.14
N ASP A 133 -6.47 -11.11 -3.93
CA ASP A 133 -6.86 -12.53 -3.78
C ASP A 133 -8.39 -12.69 -3.77
N GLY A 134 -9.07 -11.93 -4.63
CA GLY A 134 -10.51 -11.99 -4.77
C GLY A 134 -11.30 -11.25 -3.70
N LYS A 135 -10.63 -10.52 -2.79
CA LYS A 135 -11.30 -9.89 -1.65
C LYS A 135 -11.13 -8.39 -1.64
N LEU A 136 -12.15 -7.70 -1.19
CA LEU A 136 -12.13 -6.26 -0.94
C LEU A 136 -11.70 -5.98 0.50
N PRO A 137 -11.31 -4.74 0.82
CA PRO A 137 -10.70 -4.42 2.12
C PRO A 137 -11.52 -4.78 3.37
N PHE A 138 -12.83 -4.85 3.26
CA PHE A 138 -13.65 -5.20 4.41
C PHE A 138 -14.13 -6.64 4.39
N ASP A 139 -13.73 -7.43 3.41
CA ASP A 139 -14.11 -8.84 3.37
C ASP A 139 -13.32 -9.64 4.40
N VAL A 140 -13.93 -10.68 4.91
CA VAL A 140 -13.27 -11.59 5.85
C VAL A 140 -12.07 -12.24 5.16
N GLY A 141 -10.93 -12.21 5.82
CA GLY A 141 -9.70 -12.80 5.28
C GLY A 141 -8.93 -11.91 4.32
N TYR A 142 -9.28 -10.64 4.23
CA TYR A 142 -8.50 -9.71 3.41
C TYR A 142 -7.05 -9.64 3.86
N ALA A 143 -6.12 -9.71 2.91
CA ALA A 143 -4.70 -9.88 3.23
C ALA A 143 -4.01 -8.61 3.73
N LEU A 144 -4.36 -7.44 3.22
CA LEU A 144 -3.69 -6.19 3.60
C LEU A 144 -4.37 -5.53 4.79
N LYS A 145 -4.42 -6.25 5.87
CA LYS A 145 -5.09 -5.82 7.08
C LYS A 145 -4.09 -5.86 8.23
N GLY A 146 -4.06 -4.80 9.00
CA GLY A 146 -3.23 -4.72 10.19
C GLY A 146 -3.87 -5.38 11.39
N ASN A 147 -3.06 -5.61 12.43
CA ASN A 147 -3.53 -6.14 13.71
C ASN A 147 -3.81 -5.02 14.68
#